data_c3dca3d0c8c1aafe303f6c7bc4e83814
#
_entry.id   c3dca3d0c8c1aafe303f6c7bc4e83814
#
_cell.length_a   1.000
_cell.length_b   1.000
_cell.length_c   1.000
_cell.angle_alpha   90.00
_cell.angle_beta   90.00
_cell.angle_gamma   90.00
#
_symmetry.space_group_name_H-M   'P 1'
#
loop_
_entity.id
_entity.type
_entity.pdbx_description
1 polymer ?
#
loop_
_entity_poly.entity_id
_entity_poly.type
_entity_poly.pdbx_seq_one_letter_code
_entity_poly.pdbx_strand_id
1 'polypeptide(L)'
;MKRSDLVARLGARFPALQPDDAHLVVRLICDAMARKLREGNRVEIRGFGSFGLTFRPSRLNRNPRTGERVQVPAKFVPHFKTGKDLRLTLLAQGVSPPSSPAGG
;
A
#
# COMPACT_ATOMS: atom_id res chain seq x y z
N MET A 1 -6.30 8.75 5.59
CA MET A 1 -6.25 7.99 6.85
C MET A 1 -4.82 7.77 7.25
N LYS A 2 -4.49 8.07 8.48
CA LYS A 2 -3.15 7.87 9.03
C LYS A 2 -3.16 6.67 9.97
N ARG A 3 -1.97 6.24 10.34
CA ARG A 3 -1.79 5.15 11.31
C ARG A 3 -2.47 5.48 12.66
N SER A 4 -2.38 6.73 13.09
CA SER A 4 -3.06 7.21 14.32
C SER A 4 -4.58 7.11 14.22
N ASP A 5 -5.13 7.28 13.03
CA ASP A 5 -6.58 7.13 12.80
C ASP A 5 -7.01 5.67 12.96
N LEU A 6 -6.18 4.73 12.52
CA LEU A 6 -6.43 3.29 12.72
C LEU A 6 -6.42 2.94 14.21
N VAL A 7 -5.47 3.49 14.94
CA VAL A 7 -5.38 3.27 16.40
C VAL A 7 -6.64 3.79 17.08
N ALA A 8 -7.08 4.98 16.74
CA ALA A 8 -8.29 5.58 17.32
C ALA A 8 -9.54 4.75 17.02
N ARG A 9 -9.68 4.28 15.78
CA ARG A 9 -10.82 3.44 15.38
C ARG A 9 -10.81 2.09 16.07
N LEU A 10 -9.63 1.51 16.24
CA LEU A 10 -9.48 0.23 16.93
C LEU A 10 -9.90 0.38 18.41
N GLY A 11 -9.43 1.43 19.06
CA GLY A 11 -9.80 1.71 20.45
C GLY A 11 -11.29 1.99 20.63
N ALA A 12 -11.90 2.71 19.69
CA ALA A 12 -13.33 3.00 19.73
C ALA A 12 -14.18 1.73 19.56
N ARG A 13 -13.73 0.82 18.69
CA ARG A 13 -14.45 -0.43 18.44
C ARG A 13 -14.27 -1.46 19.55
N PHE A 14 -13.15 -1.44 20.23
CA PHE A 14 -12.81 -2.37 21.29
C PHE A 14 -12.47 -1.61 22.56
N PRO A 15 -13.50 -1.13 23.30
CA PRO A 15 -13.26 -0.25 24.47
C PRO A 15 -12.46 -0.91 25.59
N ALA A 16 -12.44 -2.25 25.66
CA ALA A 16 -11.64 -2.96 26.64
C ALA A 16 -10.14 -2.93 26.35
N LEU A 17 -9.78 -2.54 25.11
CA LEU A 17 -8.39 -2.48 24.69
C LEU A 17 -7.76 -1.18 25.21
N GLN A 18 -6.63 -1.29 25.91
CA GLN A 18 -5.90 -0.13 26.37
C GLN A 18 -5.35 0.67 25.19
N PRO A 19 -5.22 2.02 25.31
CA PRO A 19 -4.67 2.83 24.21
C PRO A 19 -3.29 2.37 23.76
N ASP A 20 -2.40 2.01 24.70
CA ASP A 20 -1.07 1.52 24.37
C ASP A 20 -1.13 0.19 23.62
N ASP A 21 -2.08 -0.67 23.97
CA ASP A 21 -2.27 -1.94 23.27
C ASP A 21 -2.79 -1.73 21.86
N ALA A 22 -3.67 -0.75 21.66
CA ALA A 22 -4.16 -0.40 20.32
C ALA A 22 -3.00 0.08 19.42
N HIS A 23 -2.11 0.91 19.93
CA HIS A 23 -0.90 1.32 19.23
C HIS A 23 -0.02 0.13 18.89
N LEU A 24 0.18 -0.77 19.84
CA LEU A 24 1.01 -1.96 19.66
C LEU A 24 0.44 -2.87 18.57
N VAL A 25 -0.86 -3.11 18.59
CA VAL A 25 -1.53 -3.98 17.60
C VAL A 25 -1.33 -3.42 16.18
N VAL A 26 -1.60 -2.13 15.97
CA VAL A 26 -1.43 -1.50 14.67
C VAL A 26 0.02 -1.57 14.22
N ARG A 27 0.96 -1.28 15.12
CA ARG A 27 2.39 -1.33 14.80
C ARG A 27 2.84 -2.74 14.42
N LEU A 28 2.40 -3.75 15.17
CA LEU A 28 2.78 -5.14 14.88
C LEU A 28 2.27 -5.61 13.52
N ILE A 29 1.05 -5.23 13.17
CA ILE A 29 0.48 -5.58 11.86
C ILE A 29 1.29 -4.91 10.74
N CYS A 30 1.53 -3.61 10.85
CA CYS A 30 2.29 -2.87 9.85
C CYS A 30 3.71 -3.39 9.71
N ASP A 31 4.37 -3.70 10.83
CA ASP A 31 5.74 -4.23 10.83
C ASP A 31 5.80 -5.62 10.19
N ALA A 32 4.81 -6.47 10.49
CA ALA A 32 4.74 -7.80 9.90
C ALA A 32 4.57 -7.74 8.37
N MET A 33 3.70 -6.85 7.90
CA MET A 33 3.50 -6.64 6.47
C MET A 33 4.77 -6.12 5.80
N ALA A 34 5.41 -5.12 6.41
CA ALA A 34 6.65 -4.56 5.89
C ALA A 34 7.76 -5.59 5.81
N ARG A 35 7.88 -6.45 6.83
CA ARG A 35 8.88 -7.52 6.84
C ARG A 35 8.66 -8.50 5.69
N LYS A 36 7.42 -8.94 5.48
CA LYS A 36 7.12 -9.88 4.41
C LYS A 36 7.40 -9.29 3.03
N LEU A 37 7.08 -8.03 2.83
CA LEU A 37 7.38 -7.34 1.57
C LEU A 37 8.89 -7.21 1.36
N ARG A 38 9.66 -6.90 2.41
CA ARG A 38 11.13 -6.84 2.30
C ARG A 38 11.75 -8.18 1.94
N GLU A 39 11.12 -9.27 2.35
CA GLU A 39 11.55 -10.63 1.99
C GLU A 39 11.15 -11.01 0.56
N GLY A 40 10.45 -10.15 -0.15
CA GLY A 40 9.97 -10.41 -1.50
C GLY A 40 8.65 -11.17 -1.54
N ASN A 41 8.00 -11.36 -0.40
CA ASN A 41 6.75 -12.10 -0.33
C ASN A 41 5.55 -11.18 -0.52
N ARG A 42 4.49 -11.76 -1.01
CA ARG A 42 3.21 -11.09 -1.18
C ARG A 42 2.43 -11.16 0.13
N VAL A 43 1.75 -10.05 0.46
CA VAL A 43 0.84 -9.99 1.62
C VAL A 43 -0.58 -9.94 1.10
N GLU A 44 -1.39 -10.94 1.41
CA GLU A 44 -2.77 -11.01 0.96
C GLU A 44 -3.71 -10.86 2.15
N ILE A 45 -4.65 -9.94 2.04
CA ILE A 45 -5.71 -9.74 3.03
C ILE A 45 -7.02 -10.09 2.35
N ARG A 46 -7.57 -11.23 2.73
CA ARG A 46 -8.77 -11.76 2.12
C ARG A 46 -9.92 -10.75 2.21
N GLY A 47 -10.59 -10.53 1.09
CA GLY A 47 -11.69 -9.57 1.00
C GLY A 47 -11.26 -8.12 0.82
N PHE A 48 -9.97 -7.83 0.97
CA PHE A 48 -9.44 -6.47 0.86
C PHE A 48 -8.55 -6.32 -0.37
N GLY A 49 -7.48 -7.07 -0.45
CA GLY A 49 -6.56 -6.99 -1.56
C GLY A 49 -5.21 -7.61 -1.24
N SER A 50 -4.25 -7.36 -2.10
CA SER A 50 -2.91 -7.89 -1.93
C SER A 50 -1.85 -6.82 -2.17
N PHE A 51 -0.79 -6.89 -1.37
CA PHE A 51 0.39 -6.05 -1.49
C PHE A 51 1.52 -6.91 -2.04
N GLY A 52 2.27 -6.37 -2.98
CA GLY A 52 3.40 -7.07 -3.56
C GLY A 52 4.43 -6.11 -4.08
N LEU A 53 5.50 -6.65 -4.65
CA LEU A 53 6.56 -5.87 -5.26
C LEU A 53 6.59 -6.13 -6.75
N THR A 54 6.76 -5.06 -7.52
CA THR A 54 6.96 -5.15 -8.95
C THR A 54 8.40 -4.77 -9.26
N PHE A 55 9.11 -5.63 -9.97
CA PHE A 55 10.46 -5.34 -10.39
C PHE A 55 10.43 -4.42 -11.61
N ARG A 56 11.17 -3.33 -11.53
CA ARG A 56 11.38 -2.41 -12.65
C ARG A 56 12.84 -2.47 -13.04
N PRO A 57 13.16 -2.98 -14.24
CA PRO A 57 14.56 -3.06 -14.66
C PRO A 57 15.16 -1.66 -14.89
N SER A 58 16.47 -1.60 -14.87
CA SER A 58 17.19 -0.36 -15.21
C SER A 58 16.84 0.06 -16.63
N ARG A 59 16.80 1.35 -16.84
CA ARG A 59 16.48 1.93 -18.14
C ARG A 59 17.21 3.24 -18.33
N LEU A 60 17.35 3.63 -19.59
CA LEU A 60 17.83 4.96 -19.93
C LEU A 60 16.63 5.88 -20.11
N ASN A 61 16.67 6.99 -19.42
CA ASN A 61 15.66 8.03 -19.52
C ASN A 61 16.33 9.31 -20.01
N ARG A 62 15.58 10.18 -20.64
CA ARG A 62 16.07 11.45 -21.09
C ARG A 62 15.54 12.55 -20.20
N ASN A 63 16.44 13.40 -19.68
CA ASN A 63 16.04 14.56 -18.90
C ASN A 63 15.32 15.54 -19.84
N PRO A 64 14.06 15.88 -19.59
CA PRO A 64 13.30 16.77 -20.46
C PRO A 64 13.83 18.20 -20.48
N ARG A 65 14.61 18.59 -19.48
CA ARG A 65 15.20 19.95 -19.41
C ARG A 65 16.45 20.08 -20.27
N THR A 66 17.33 19.09 -20.21
CA THR A 66 18.65 19.17 -20.83
C THR A 66 18.82 18.24 -22.02
N GLY A 67 17.93 17.28 -22.19
CA GLY A 67 18.05 16.25 -23.19
C GLY A 67 19.11 15.20 -22.88
N GLU A 68 19.76 15.28 -21.72
CA GLU A 68 20.74 14.29 -21.32
C GLU A 68 20.11 12.95 -21.01
N ARG A 69 20.82 11.88 -21.35
CA ARG A 69 20.43 10.53 -20.98
C ARG A 69 20.81 10.26 -19.54
N VAL A 70 19.82 9.85 -18.75
CA VAL A 70 20.00 9.53 -17.34
C VAL A 70 19.73 8.04 -17.14
N GLN A 71 20.67 7.36 -16.48
CA GLN A 71 20.51 5.97 -16.10
C GLN A 71 19.56 5.89 -14.89
N VAL A 72 18.42 5.21 -15.07
CA VAL A 72 17.52 4.90 -13.96
C VAL A 72 17.85 3.50 -13.47
N PRO A 73 18.28 3.33 -12.22
CA PRO A 73 18.64 2.01 -11.72
C PRO A 73 17.43 1.09 -11.58
N ALA A 74 17.68 -0.21 -11.64
CA ALA A 74 16.66 -1.20 -11.35
C ALA A 74 16.19 -1.06 -9.91
N LYS A 75 14.89 -1.29 -9.69
CA LYS A 75 14.32 -1.20 -8.33
C LYS A 75 13.07 -2.06 -8.22
N PHE A 76 12.73 -2.40 -6.97
CA PHE A 76 11.43 -2.96 -6.66
C PHE A 76 10.48 -1.85 -6.20
N VAL A 77 9.27 -1.86 -6.72
CA VAL A 77 8.26 -0.88 -6.38
C VAL A 77 7.09 -1.61 -5.72
N PRO A 78 6.70 -1.22 -4.50
CA PRO A 78 5.53 -1.82 -3.88
C PRO A 78 4.27 -1.40 -4.63
N HIS A 79 3.33 -2.31 -4.72
CA HIS A 79 2.03 -2.02 -5.31
C HIS A 79 0.92 -2.71 -4.51
N PHE A 80 -0.26 -2.14 -4.60
CA PHE A 80 -1.46 -2.71 -4.01
C PHE A 80 -2.46 -3.05 -5.11
N LYS A 81 -2.99 -4.27 -5.05
CA LYS A 81 -4.05 -4.71 -5.95
C LYS A 81 -5.31 -4.96 -5.13
N THR A 82 -6.39 -4.27 -5.50
CA THR A 82 -7.69 -4.42 -4.83
C THR A 82 -8.25 -5.82 -5.06
N GLY A 83 -8.75 -6.44 -4.00
CA GLY A 83 -9.47 -7.68 -4.10
C GLY A 83 -10.85 -7.48 -4.72
N LYS A 84 -11.47 -8.59 -5.13
CA LYS A 84 -12.76 -8.56 -5.80
C LYS A 84 -13.84 -7.91 -4.93
N ASP A 85 -13.91 -8.30 -3.66
CA ASP A 85 -14.96 -7.82 -2.74
C ASP A 85 -14.86 -6.32 -2.52
N LEU A 86 -13.64 -5.82 -2.25
CA LEU A 86 -13.43 -4.39 -2.05
C LEU A 86 -13.73 -3.61 -3.34
N ARG A 87 -13.30 -4.13 -4.48
CA ARG A 87 -13.56 -3.48 -5.77
C ARG A 87 -15.06 -3.34 -6.04
N LEU A 88 -15.82 -4.40 -5.79
CA LEU A 88 -17.26 -4.37 -5.99
C LEU A 88 -17.94 -3.40 -5.04
N THR A 89 -17.51 -3.35 -3.78
CA THR A 89 -18.04 -2.41 -2.79
C THR A 89 -17.79 -0.96 -3.21
N LEU A 90 -16.59 -0.65 -3.67
CA LEU A 90 -16.25 0.70 -4.12
C LEU A 90 -17.07 1.10 -5.34
N LEU A 91 -17.26 0.21 -6.30
CA LEU A 91 -18.09 0.47 -7.48
C LEU A 91 -19.55 0.68 -7.10
N ALA A 92 -20.07 -0.09 -6.16
CA ALA A 92 -21.45 0.03 -5.68
C ALA A 92 -21.67 1.37 -4.98
N GLN A 93 -20.65 1.95 -4.34
CA GLN A 93 -20.72 3.25 -3.68
C GLN A 93 -20.46 4.43 -4.64
N GLY A 94 -20.28 4.16 -5.93
CA GLY A 94 -20.07 5.20 -6.92
C GLY A 94 -18.67 5.81 -6.92
N VAL A 95 -17.69 5.17 -6.29
CA VAL A 95 -16.31 5.65 -6.33
C VAL A 95 -15.73 5.43 -7.72
N SER A 96 -15.34 6.51 -8.37
CA SER A 96 -14.74 6.46 -9.70
C SER A 96 -13.22 6.50 -9.61
N PRO A 97 -12.51 5.81 -10.51
CA PRO A 97 -11.06 5.93 -10.56
C PRO A 97 -10.64 7.33 -11.00
N PRO A 98 -9.46 7.80 -10.60
CA PRO A 98 -8.96 9.10 -11.06
C PRO A 98 -8.78 9.09 -12.57
N SER A 99 -8.96 10.27 -13.20
CA SER A 99 -8.88 10.42 -14.65
C SER A 99 -7.48 10.21 -15.20
N SER A 100 -6.44 10.42 -14.41
CA SER A 100 -5.08 10.08 -14.78
C SER A 100 -4.67 8.80 -14.06
N PRO A 101 -3.96 7.88 -14.74
CA PRO A 101 -3.50 6.68 -14.07
C PRO A 101 -2.58 7.07 -12.92
N ALA A 102 -2.88 6.55 -11.74
CA ALA A 102 -1.95 6.64 -10.62
C ALA A 102 -0.63 6.07 -11.12
N GLY A 103 0.40 6.88 -11.14
CA GLY A 103 1.70 6.45 -11.61
C GLY A 103 2.11 5.20 -10.88
N GLY A 104 1.81 4.11 -11.46
CA GLY A 104 2.11 2.81 -10.89
C GLY A 104 3.58 2.47 -10.96
#